data_c71bb578e4ac580012caa1b6bd406d91
#
_entry.id   c71bb578e4ac580012caa1b6bd406d91
#
_cell.length_a   1.000
_cell.length_b   1.000
_cell.length_c   1.000
_cell.angle_alpha   90.00
_cell.angle_beta   90.00
_cell.angle_gamma   90.00
#
_symmetry.space_group_name_H-M   'P 1'
#
loop_
_entity.id
_entity.type
_entity.pdbx_description
1 polymer ?
#
loop_
_entity_poly.entity_id
_entity_poly.type
_entity_poly.pdbx_seq_one_letter_code
_entity_poly.pdbx_strand_id
1 'polypeptide(L)'
;MIHDPKFRNCQRYAVKNHLASAVGLPLYQGADVWGGLVLYSDEPFAFSDEEIDVLEILSASISFGITALHSTPGDKPGLQPMVLKRDETRANLEKIIIALETVIEARHPYPSPHQRLVGDIGMAIALEMGLPDEQAYGIRLAGILHDVGEIKVPEEILRKTGGLTEDEREQLQRHTQEGYEILRELDLPWPLAQTALQHHERLDGSGYPNGLTGEKIVLEAKIIAVADTIEAVSHQRQSHPRLGIPAALAEVEKGKGTLFDPAVVEAALRLFREKGYQVP
;
A
#
# COMPACT_ATOMS: atom_id res chain seq x y z
N MET A 1 16.24 -5.73 27.91
CA MET A 1 14.84 -5.45 28.34
C MET A 1 14.44 -6.20 29.61
N ILE A 2 14.57 -7.52 29.70
CA ILE A 2 14.19 -8.30 30.92
C ILE A 2 14.86 -7.80 32.19
N HIS A 3 15.98 -7.10 32.09
CA HIS A 3 16.74 -6.53 33.20
C HIS A 3 16.60 -5.00 33.34
N ASP A 4 15.81 -4.32 32.47
CA ASP A 4 15.61 -2.88 32.57
C ASP A 4 14.57 -2.54 33.66
N PRO A 5 14.92 -1.77 34.69
CA PRO A 5 14.01 -1.40 35.76
C PRO A 5 12.74 -0.68 35.30
N LYS A 6 12.79 0.01 34.17
CA LYS A 6 11.65 0.74 33.59
C LYS A 6 10.53 -0.19 33.13
N PHE A 7 10.85 -1.43 32.78
CA PHE A 7 9.88 -2.43 32.30
C PHE A 7 9.50 -3.48 33.34
N ARG A 8 9.76 -3.24 34.62
CA ARG A 8 9.51 -4.21 35.71
C ARG A 8 8.10 -4.78 35.73
N ASN A 9 7.08 -4.00 35.39
CA ASN A 9 5.69 -4.43 35.37
C ASN A 9 5.37 -5.34 34.15
N CYS A 10 6.11 -5.23 33.06
CA CYS A 10 5.93 -6.03 31.85
C CYS A 10 6.76 -7.31 31.85
N GLN A 11 7.73 -7.47 32.77
CA GLN A 11 8.65 -8.62 32.82
C GLN A 11 7.93 -9.94 32.97
N ARG A 12 6.91 -10.01 33.84
CA ARG A 12 6.14 -11.24 34.06
C ARG A 12 5.37 -11.66 32.80
N TYR A 13 4.82 -10.68 32.08
CA TYR A 13 4.11 -10.92 30.84
C TYR A 13 5.06 -11.38 29.75
N ALA A 14 6.22 -10.73 29.61
CA ALA A 14 7.26 -11.09 28.65
C ALA A 14 7.77 -12.52 28.86
N VAL A 15 8.12 -12.89 30.09
CA VAL A 15 8.60 -14.25 30.40
C VAL A 15 7.53 -15.29 30.12
N LYS A 16 6.27 -15.03 30.52
CA LYS A 16 5.14 -15.97 30.31
C LYS A 16 4.87 -16.22 28.82
N ASN A 17 5.08 -15.24 27.96
CA ASN A 17 4.78 -15.29 26.54
C ASN A 17 6.03 -15.45 25.66
N HIS A 18 7.19 -15.79 26.24
CA HIS A 18 8.46 -15.99 25.52
C HIS A 18 8.92 -14.78 24.70
N LEU A 19 8.65 -13.56 25.16
CA LEU A 19 9.00 -12.33 24.48
C LEU A 19 10.42 -11.90 24.78
N ALA A 20 11.22 -11.62 23.75
CA ALA A 20 12.64 -11.31 23.87
C ALA A 20 12.95 -9.80 23.70
N SER A 21 12.16 -9.06 22.93
CA SER A 21 12.29 -7.61 22.75
C SER A 21 10.95 -6.89 22.83
N ALA A 22 10.98 -5.57 23.12
CA ALA A 22 9.80 -4.72 23.05
C ALA A 22 10.20 -3.25 22.82
N VAL A 23 9.34 -2.51 22.15
CA VAL A 23 9.39 -1.06 22.01
C VAL A 23 8.13 -0.44 22.58
N GLY A 24 8.27 0.62 23.35
CA GLY A 24 7.15 1.39 23.94
C GLY A 24 7.13 2.80 23.37
N LEU A 25 6.01 3.19 22.79
CA LEU A 25 5.79 4.45 22.11
C LEU A 25 4.72 5.25 22.84
N PRO A 26 4.95 6.53 23.19
CA PRO A 26 3.95 7.35 23.86
C PRO A 26 2.83 7.74 22.89
N LEU A 27 1.61 7.75 23.39
CA LEU A 27 0.46 8.33 22.71
C LEU A 27 0.09 9.65 23.38
N TYR A 28 -0.02 10.72 22.61
CA TYR A 28 -0.25 12.06 23.09
C TYR A 28 -1.69 12.53 22.83
N GLN A 29 -2.21 13.34 23.76
CA GLN A 29 -3.38 14.16 23.56
C GLN A 29 -2.99 15.61 23.88
N GLY A 30 -2.78 16.41 22.84
CA GLY A 30 -2.14 17.72 22.99
C GLY A 30 -0.70 17.59 23.46
N ALA A 31 -0.35 18.21 24.60
CA ALA A 31 0.99 18.14 25.22
C ALA A 31 1.13 17.00 26.24
N ASP A 32 0.05 16.33 26.61
CA ASP A 32 0.02 15.32 27.65
C ASP A 32 0.13 13.90 27.10
N VAL A 33 0.86 13.03 27.80
CA VAL A 33 0.90 11.60 27.48
C VAL A 33 -0.39 10.97 27.97
N TRP A 34 -1.26 10.57 27.02
CA TRP A 34 -2.56 9.95 27.29
C TRP A 34 -2.45 8.43 27.49
N GLY A 35 -1.50 7.80 26.80
CA GLY A 35 -1.32 6.35 26.85
C GLY A 35 0.00 5.91 26.23
N GLY A 36 0.11 4.63 25.92
CA GLY A 36 1.29 4.07 25.26
C GLY A 36 0.94 2.88 24.39
N LEU A 37 1.59 2.79 23.22
CA LEU A 37 1.60 1.62 22.36
C LEU A 37 2.84 0.79 22.70
N VAL A 38 2.69 -0.50 22.96
CA VAL A 38 3.82 -1.39 23.24
C VAL A 38 3.79 -2.55 22.26
N LEU A 39 4.85 -2.72 21.52
CA LEU A 39 5.05 -3.81 20.57
C LEU A 39 6.07 -4.80 21.19
N TYR A 40 5.82 -6.08 20.98
CA TYR A 40 6.66 -7.15 21.48
C TYR A 40 7.10 -8.07 20.36
N SER A 41 8.29 -8.66 20.50
CA SER A 41 8.79 -9.73 19.63
C SER A 41 9.40 -10.86 20.49
N ASP A 42 9.35 -12.08 19.99
CA ASP A 42 10.04 -13.25 20.54
C ASP A 42 11.52 -13.30 20.12
N GLU A 43 11.92 -12.46 19.15
CA GLU A 43 13.32 -12.32 18.74
C GLU A 43 14.06 -11.24 19.55
N PRO A 44 15.30 -11.49 19.98
CA PRO A 44 16.16 -10.47 20.57
C PRO A 44 16.54 -9.41 19.54
N PHE A 45 16.51 -8.15 19.94
CA PHE A 45 16.87 -6.99 19.08
C PHE A 45 16.03 -6.86 17.81
N ALA A 46 14.76 -7.28 17.86
CA ALA A 46 13.85 -7.28 16.72
C ALA A 46 13.46 -5.87 16.22
N PHE A 47 13.84 -4.80 16.90
CA PHE A 47 13.52 -3.42 16.50
C PHE A 47 14.83 -2.67 16.26
N SER A 48 15.17 -2.39 15.01
CA SER A 48 16.25 -1.50 14.59
C SER A 48 15.88 -0.03 14.83
N ASP A 49 16.87 0.85 14.81
CA ASP A 49 16.63 2.29 14.95
C ASP A 49 15.71 2.81 13.83
N GLU A 50 15.84 2.31 12.60
CA GLU A 50 15.00 2.67 11.46
C GLU A 50 13.55 2.23 11.65
N GLU A 51 13.32 1.02 12.20
CA GLU A 51 11.98 0.54 12.53
C GLU A 51 11.35 1.32 13.69
N ILE A 52 12.15 1.73 14.66
CA ILE A 52 11.69 2.58 15.75
C ILE A 52 11.23 3.94 15.23
N ASP A 53 11.96 4.56 14.31
CA ASP A 53 11.57 5.83 13.68
C ASP A 53 10.21 5.72 12.97
N VAL A 54 9.97 4.62 12.26
CA VAL A 54 8.68 4.32 11.62
C VAL A 54 7.55 4.15 12.65
N LEU A 55 7.83 3.45 13.74
CA LEU A 55 6.86 3.24 14.82
C LEU A 55 6.57 4.53 15.59
N GLU A 56 7.52 5.46 15.71
CA GLU A 56 7.30 6.79 16.29
C GLU A 56 6.34 7.61 15.42
N ILE A 57 6.47 7.55 14.08
CA ILE A 57 5.53 8.19 13.14
C ILE A 57 4.12 7.61 13.32
N LEU A 58 3.98 6.28 13.44
CA LEU A 58 2.72 5.62 13.70
C LEU A 58 2.10 6.08 15.03
N SER A 59 2.90 6.15 16.11
CA SER A 59 2.47 6.64 17.41
C SER A 59 1.95 8.08 17.35
N ALA A 60 2.66 8.96 16.62
CA ALA A 60 2.26 10.34 16.41
C ALA A 60 0.91 10.43 15.64
N SER A 61 0.71 9.57 14.65
CA SER A 61 -0.52 9.51 13.85
C SER A 61 -1.73 9.05 14.67
N ILE A 62 -1.55 8.02 15.50
CA ILE A 62 -2.58 7.55 16.44
C ILE A 62 -2.92 8.67 17.44
N SER A 63 -1.91 9.36 17.98
CA SER A 63 -2.07 10.49 18.91
C SER A 63 -2.90 11.62 18.28
N PHE A 64 -2.63 11.92 17.01
CA PHE A 64 -3.41 12.91 16.26
C PHE A 64 -4.87 12.48 16.10
N GLY A 65 -5.13 11.23 15.71
CA GLY A 65 -6.48 10.68 15.58
C GLY A 65 -7.25 10.73 16.90
N ILE A 66 -6.63 10.35 18.01
CA ILE A 66 -7.21 10.43 19.36
C ILE A 66 -7.57 11.89 19.71
N THR A 67 -6.67 12.82 19.44
CA THR A 67 -6.90 14.25 19.71
C THR A 67 -8.06 14.77 18.88
N ALA A 68 -8.14 14.38 17.59
CA ALA A 68 -9.23 14.79 16.69
C ALA A 68 -10.61 14.27 17.15
N LEU A 69 -10.67 13.02 17.63
CA LEU A 69 -11.90 12.39 18.14
C LEU A 69 -12.41 13.02 19.44
N HIS A 70 -11.51 13.56 20.28
CA HIS A 70 -11.87 14.16 21.57
C HIS A 70 -12.06 15.70 21.50
N SER A 71 -11.83 16.32 20.34
CA SER A 71 -12.07 17.75 20.14
C SER A 71 -13.58 18.02 20.06
N THR A 72 -14.16 18.64 21.09
CA THR A 72 -15.58 19.03 21.09
C THR A 72 -15.83 20.19 20.11
N PRO A 73 -17.04 20.29 19.49
CA PRO A 73 -17.37 21.32 18.50
C PRO A 73 -17.33 22.79 18.97
N GLY A 74 -16.90 23.05 20.20
CA GLY A 74 -16.87 24.37 20.83
C GLY A 74 -15.49 25.05 20.88
N ASP A 75 -14.40 24.33 20.76
CA ASP A 75 -13.05 24.89 20.74
C ASP A 75 -12.63 25.21 19.31
N LYS A 76 -13.11 26.34 18.80
CA LYS A 76 -12.68 26.89 17.52
C LYS A 76 -11.41 27.73 17.70
N PRO A 77 -10.22 27.24 17.33
CA PRO A 77 -9.15 28.13 16.91
C PRO A 77 -9.51 28.71 15.53
N GLY A 78 -9.19 29.98 15.33
CA GLY A 78 -9.65 30.78 14.19
C GLY A 78 -9.40 30.22 12.80
N LEU A 79 -10.18 30.69 11.86
CA LEU A 79 -10.40 30.26 10.47
C LEU A 79 -9.19 30.32 9.49
N GLN A 80 -7.95 30.31 9.95
CA GLN A 80 -6.77 30.20 9.07
C GLN A 80 -6.07 28.83 8.99
N PRO A 81 -6.47 27.75 9.68
CA PRO A 81 -5.77 26.48 9.66
C PRO A 81 -6.28 25.42 8.69
N MET A 82 -7.39 25.64 7.96
CA MET A 82 -7.98 24.51 7.19
C MET A 82 -7.15 24.09 5.97
N VAL A 83 -6.49 24.99 5.28
CA VAL A 83 -5.68 24.66 4.10
C VAL A 83 -4.34 24.05 4.53
N LEU A 84 -3.67 24.66 5.51
CA LEU A 84 -2.40 24.12 6.07
C LEU A 84 -2.61 22.77 6.76
N LYS A 85 -3.72 22.55 7.50
CA LYS A 85 -4.06 21.25 8.07
C LYS A 85 -4.31 20.16 7.01
N ARG A 86 -4.91 20.51 5.88
CA ARG A 86 -5.16 19.55 4.80
C ARG A 86 -3.85 19.05 4.19
N ASP A 87 -2.91 19.94 3.93
CA ASP A 87 -1.60 19.60 3.37
C ASP A 87 -0.73 18.82 4.37
N GLU A 88 -0.74 19.20 5.65
CA GLU A 88 -0.06 18.45 6.70
C GLU A 88 -0.68 17.07 6.93
N THR A 89 -2.01 16.95 6.91
CA THR A 89 -2.70 15.66 7.05
C THR A 89 -2.40 14.76 5.86
N ARG A 90 -2.37 15.30 4.65
CA ARG A 90 -2.01 14.57 3.42
C ARG A 90 -0.56 14.08 3.48
N ALA A 91 0.38 14.96 3.88
CA ALA A 91 1.79 14.59 4.03
C ALA A 91 2.01 13.51 5.11
N ASN A 92 1.26 13.56 6.20
CA ASN A 92 1.34 12.54 7.24
C ASN A 92 0.71 11.20 6.81
N LEU A 93 -0.42 11.24 6.09
CA LEU A 93 -1.02 10.05 5.49
C LEU A 93 -0.03 9.38 4.51
N GLU A 94 0.65 10.17 3.70
CA GLU A 94 1.66 9.68 2.76
C GLU A 94 2.81 8.97 3.47
N LYS A 95 3.32 9.52 4.58
CA LYS A 95 4.36 8.88 5.39
C LYS A 95 3.91 7.54 5.98
N ILE A 96 2.66 7.46 6.46
CA ILE A 96 2.09 6.22 7.00
C ILE A 96 2.00 5.16 5.89
N ILE A 97 1.55 5.55 4.71
CA ILE A 97 1.42 4.65 3.56
C ILE A 97 2.79 4.15 3.11
N ILE A 98 3.81 5.02 3.06
CA ILE A 98 5.19 4.64 2.76
C ILE A 98 5.74 3.67 3.82
N ALA A 99 5.42 3.87 5.09
CA ALA A 99 5.82 2.96 6.14
C ALA A 99 5.17 1.57 6.00
N LEU A 100 3.87 1.52 5.65
CA LEU A 100 3.17 0.26 5.36
C LEU A 100 3.75 -0.44 4.12
N GLU A 101 4.06 0.30 3.06
CA GLU A 101 4.76 -0.20 1.88
C GLU A 101 6.07 -0.88 2.27
N THR A 102 6.89 -0.22 3.09
CA THR A 102 8.18 -0.77 3.56
C THR A 102 8.01 -2.12 4.28
N VAL A 103 6.96 -2.25 5.10
CA VAL A 103 6.65 -3.52 5.79
C VAL A 103 6.23 -4.62 4.81
N ILE A 104 5.45 -4.28 3.78
CA ILE A 104 5.03 -5.23 2.75
C ILE A 104 6.23 -5.68 1.92
N GLU A 105 7.05 -4.73 1.46
CA GLU A 105 8.25 -5.01 0.67
C GLU A 105 9.29 -5.85 1.41
N ALA A 106 9.44 -5.68 2.73
CA ALA A 106 10.37 -6.45 3.54
C ALA A 106 10.08 -7.97 3.54
N ARG A 107 8.87 -8.39 3.16
CA ARG A 107 8.49 -9.80 3.03
C ARG A 107 8.95 -10.42 1.71
N HIS A 108 9.26 -9.60 0.71
CA HIS A 108 9.79 -10.08 -0.57
C HIS A 108 11.29 -10.35 -0.46
N PRO A 109 11.80 -11.40 -1.13
CA PRO A 109 13.23 -11.76 -1.08
C PRO A 109 14.16 -10.69 -1.65
N TYR A 110 13.62 -9.79 -2.44
CA TYR A 110 14.31 -8.65 -3.06
C TYR A 110 13.39 -7.45 -2.97
N PRO A 111 13.55 -6.60 -1.95
CA PRO A 111 12.82 -5.36 -1.85
C PRO A 111 13.00 -4.54 -3.14
N SER A 112 11.90 -4.14 -3.73
CA SER A 112 11.88 -3.33 -4.94
C SER A 112 10.78 -2.28 -4.75
N PRO A 113 10.93 -1.05 -5.20
CA PRO A 113 9.91 -0.01 -5.04
C PRO A 113 8.68 -0.25 -5.93
N HIS A 114 8.30 -1.53 -6.13
CA HIS A 114 7.23 -1.96 -7.02
C HIS A 114 5.93 -1.23 -6.77
N GLN A 115 5.42 -1.27 -5.54
CA GLN A 115 4.13 -0.67 -5.19
C GLN A 115 4.14 0.84 -5.45
N ARG A 116 5.25 1.51 -5.10
CA ARG A 116 5.41 2.94 -5.36
C ARG A 116 5.44 3.25 -6.85
N LEU A 117 6.19 2.48 -7.63
CA LEU A 117 6.27 2.65 -9.07
C LEU A 117 4.92 2.42 -9.75
N VAL A 118 4.16 1.40 -9.32
CA VAL A 118 2.79 1.17 -9.80
C VAL A 118 1.90 2.36 -9.47
N GLY A 119 1.98 2.90 -8.25
CA GLY A 119 1.25 4.09 -7.84
C GLY A 119 1.59 5.32 -8.69
N ASP A 120 2.88 5.58 -8.91
CA ASP A 120 3.35 6.73 -9.68
C ASP A 120 2.98 6.62 -11.17
N ILE A 121 3.09 5.43 -11.77
CA ILE A 121 2.62 5.16 -13.15
C ILE A 121 1.10 5.32 -13.22
N GLY A 122 0.34 4.78 -12.27
CA GLY A 122 -1.12 4.89 -12.22
C GLY A 122 -1.59 6.34 -12.14
N MET A 123 -0.96 7.15 -11.27
CA MET A 123 -1.21 8.59 -11.18
C MET A 123 -0.92 9.31 -12.52
N ALA A 124 0.21 9.02 -13.14
CA ALA A 124 0.59 9.64 -14.39
C ALA A 124 -0.38 9.29 -15.54
N ILE A 125 -0.86 8.03 -15.60
CA ILE A 125 -1.91 7.61 -16.55
C ILE A 125 -3.23 8.35 -16.26
N ALA A 126 -3.63 8.46 -15.00
CA ALA A 126 -4.85 9.16 -14.59
C ALA A 126 -4.84 10.64 -15.02
N LEU A 127 -3.72 11.34 -14.79
CA LEU A 127 -3.53 12.72 -15.23
C LEU A 127 -3.54 12.84 -16.77
N GLU A 128 -2.94 11.88 -17.49
CA GLU A 128 -2.98 11.84 -18.95
C GLU A 128 -4.39 11.59 -19.49
N MET A 129 -5.25 10.89 -18.74
CA MET A 129 -6.67 10.74 -19.05
C MET A 129 -7.50 11.99 -18.74
N GLY A 130 -6.91 13.01 -18.10
CA GLY A 130 -7.57 14.24 -17.70
C GLY A 130 -8.38 14.14 -16.40
N LEU A 131 -8.10 13.14 -15.55
CA LEU A 131 -8.73 13.03 -14.24
C LEU A 131 -8.24 14.15 -13.31
N PRO A 132 -9.08 14.63 -12.38
CA PRO A 132 -8.69 15.64 -11.40
C PRO A 132 -7.52 15.18 -10.52
N ASP A 133 -6.64 16.09 -10.12
CA ASP A 133 -5.46 15.83 -9.28
C ASP A 133 -5.79 15.03 -8.02
N GLU A 134 -6.94 15.30 -7.41
CA GLU A 134 -7.40 14.60 -6.20
C GLU A 134 -7.72 13.12 -6.48
N GLN A 135 -8.35 12.82 -7.62
CA GLN A 135 -8.63 11.45 -8.04
C GLN A 135 -7.35 10.73 -8.47
N ALA A 136 -6.46 11.42 -9.21
CA ALA A 136 -5.17 10.88 -9.60
C ALA A 136 -4.30 10.54 -8.37
N TYR A 137 -4.35 11.37 -7.34
CA TYR A 137 -3.69 11.07 -6.06
C TYR A 137 -4.29 9.83 -5.38
N GLY A 138 -5.62 9.69 -5.35
CA GLY A 138 -6.27 8.47 -4.84
C GLY A 138 -5.83 7.21 -5.58
N ILE A 139 -5.65 7.30 -6.91
CA ILE A 139 -5.13 6.20 -7.73
C ILE A 139 -3.67 5.87 -7.37
N ARG A 140 -2.85 6.89 -7.11
CA ARG A 140 -1.49 6.67 -6.60
C ARG A 140 -1.49 5.87 -5.29
N LEU A 141 -2.31 6.27 -4.33
CA LEU A 141 -2.43 5.56 -3.07
C LEU A 141 -2.96 4.12 -3.26
N ALA A 142 -3.93 3.95 -4.16
CA ALA A 142 -4.45 2.63 -4.49
C ALA A 142 -3.36 1.73 -5.09
N GLY A 143 -2.48 2.28 -5.94
CA GLY A 143 -1.34 1.55 -6.50
C GLY A 143 -0.29 1.17 -5.45
N ILE A 144 -0.02 2.03 -4.46
CA ILE A 144 0.89 1.71 -3.36
C ILE A 144 0.31 0.59 -2.47
N LEU A 145 -1.00 0.53 -2.31
CA LEU A 145 -1.66 -0.38 -1.38
C LEU A 145 -2.34 -1.58 -2.04
N HIS A 146 -2.27 -1.74 -3.38
CA HIS A 146 -3.02 -2.77 -4.09
C HIS A 146 -2.73 -4.20 -3.60
N ASP A 147 -1.49 -4.46 -3.22
CA ASP A 147 -1.01 -5.75 -2.73
C ASP A 147 -0.90 -5.85 -1.19
N VAL A 148 -1.50 -4.91 -0.42
CA VAL A 148 -1.43 -4.94 1.06
C VAL A 148 -1.87 -6.29 1.66
N GLY A 149 -2.75 -7.01 0.99
CA GLY A 149 -3.22 -8.33 1.40
C GLY A 149 -2.16 -9.43 1.33
N GLU A 150 -1.04 -9.24 0.62
CA GLU A 150 0.09 -10.17 0.63
C GLU A 150 0.68 -10.40 2.02
N ILE A 151 0.40 -9.49 2.97
CA ILE A 151 0.78 -9.69 4.37
C ILE A 151 0.23 -10.99 4.97
N LYS A 152 -0.84 -11.52 4.41
CA LYS A 152 -1.45 -12.80 4.85
C LYS A 152 -1.03 -14.01 3.99
N VAL A 153 -0.32 -13.81 2.90
CA VAL A 153 0.19 -14.90 2.07
C VAL A 153 1.40 -15.53 2.77
N PRO A 154 1.51 -16.88 2.85
CA PRO A 154 2.69 -17.54 3.39
C PRO A 154 3.98 -17.12 2.66
N GLU A 155 5.03 -16.85 3.43
CA GLU A 155 6.30 -16.35 2.90
C GLU A 155 6.95 -17.35 1.91
N GLU A 156 6.77 -18.64 2.14
CA GLU A 156 7.26 -19.71 1.26
C GLU A 156 6.67 -19.61 -0.15
N ILE A 157 5.43 -19.12 -0.27
CA ILE A 157 4.76 -18.91 -1.57
C ILE A 157 5.33 -17.67 -2.25
N LEU A 158 5.47 -16.55 -1.51
CA LEU A 158 6.03 -15.31 -2.03
C LEU A 158 7.49 -15.46 -2.48
N ARG A 159 8.27 -16.28 -1.78
CA ARG A 159 9.70 -16.51 -2.06
C ARG A 159 9.99 -17.67 -3.03
N LYS A 160 8.96 -18.36 -3.52
CA LYS A 160 9.13 -19.51 -4.38
C LYS A 160 9.69 -19.12 -5.75
N THR A 161 10.83 -19.68 -6.14
CA THR A 161 11.48 -19.41 -7.43
C THR A 161 11.00 -20.31 -8.57
N GLY A 162 10.24 -21.37 -8.25
CA GLY A 162 9.65 -22.31 -9.20
C GLY A 162 8.18 -21.99 -9.50
N GLY A 163 7.54 -22.78 -10.36
CA GLY A 163 6.11 -22.68 -10.63
C GLY A 163 5.27 -22.95 -9.37
N LEU A 164 4.20 -22.21 -9.18
CA LEU A 164 3.23 -22.45 -8.12
C LEU A 164 2.34 -23.64 -8.48
N THR A 165 2.00 -24.47 -7.49
CA THR A 165 0.90 -25.43 -7.61
C THR A 165 -0.44 -24.68 -7.68
N GLU A 166 -1.54 -25.38 -8.02
CA GLU A 166 -2.84 -24.76 -8.07
C GLU A 166 -3.27 -24.23 -6.70
N ASP A 167 -3.08 -25.01 -5.64
CA ASP A 167 -3.38 -24.60 -4.26
C ASP A 167 -2.57 -23.38 -3.82
N GLU A 168 -1.27 -23.32 -4.17
CA GLU A 168 -0.42 -22.15 -3.88
C GLU A 168 -0.87 -20.91 -4.68
N ARG A 169 -1.30 -21.11 -5.92
CA ARG A 169 -1.86 -20.04 -6.76
C ARG A 169 -3.15 -19.47 -6.16
N GLU A 170 -4.05 -20.33 -5.73
CA GLU A 170 -5.26 -19.90 -5.03
C GLU A 170 -4.95 -19.13 -3.75
N GLN A 171 -3.97 -19.59 -2.98
CA GLN A 171 -3.53 -18.89 -1.77
C GLN A 171 -2.94 -17.51 -2.10
N LEU A 172 -2.13 -17.42 -3.15
CA LEU A 172 -1.60 -16.13 -3.61
C LEU A 172 -2.73 -15.21 -4.07
N GLN A 173 -3.69 -15.69 -4.87
CA GLN A 173 -4.80 -14.88 -5.37
C GLN A 173 -5.69 -14.30 -4.26
N ARG A 174 -5.73 -14.93 -3.08
CA ARG A 174 -6.48 -14.42 -1.91
C ARG A 174 -5.99 -13.06 -1.42
N HIS A 175 -4.76 -12.62 -1.80
CA HIS A 175 -4.29 -11.29 -1.38
C HIS A 175 -5.25 -10.18 -1.81
N THR A 176 -5.95 -10.32 -2.93
CA THR A 176 -6.92 -9.31 -3.40
C THR A 176 -8.09 -9.15 -2.42
N GLN A 177 -8.62 -10.27 -1.94
CA GLN A 177 -9.70 -10.28 -0.97
C GLN A 177 -9.23 -9.85 0.42
N GLU A 178 -8.06 -10.29 0.85
CA GLU A 178 -7.45 -9.88 2.11
C GLU A 178 -7.12 -8.38 2.12
N GLY A 179 -6.64 -7.85 1.00
CA GLY A 179 -6.42 -6.42 0.80
C GLY A 179 -7.72 -5.61 0.91
N TYR A 180 -8.79 -6.09 0.30
CA TYR A 180 -10.12 -5.51 0.44
C TYR A 180 -10.57 -5.46 1.91
N GLU A 181 -10.45 -6.57 2.65
CA GLU A 181 -10.85 -6.65 4.06
C GLU A 181 -10.01 -5.70 4.95
N ILE A 182 -8.73 -5.50 4.63
CA ILE A 182 -7.88 -4.57 5.36
C ILE A 182 -8.29 -3.11 5.08
N LEU A 183 -8.54 -2.77 3.82
CA LEU A 183 -8.73 -1.38 3.39
C LEU A 183 -10.16 -0.89 3.53
N ARG A 184 -11.18 -1.75 3.55
CA ARG A 184 -12.60 -1.34 3.59
C ARG A 184 -13.00 -0.61 4.87
N GLU A 185 -12.26 -0.81 5.95
CA GLU A 185 -12.50 -0.14 7.23
C GLU A 185 -11.93 1.29 7.27
N LEU A 186 -11.17 1.67 6.23
CA LEU A 186 -10.64 3.02 6.11
C LEU A 186 -11.69 3.93 5.46
N ASP A 187 -12.12 4.96 6.20
CA ASP A 187 -13.05 5.98 5.70
C ASP A 187 -12.29 7.01 4.84
N LEU A 188 -11.90 6.59 3.64
CA LEU A 188 -11.18 7.40 2.67
C LEU A 188 -12.07 7.73 1.46
N PRO A 189 -11.91 8.89 0.83
CA PRO A 189 -12.77 9.32 -0.27
C PRO A 189 -12.50 8.57 -1.59
N TRP A 190 -11.52 7.69 -1.63
CA TRP A 190 -11.11 6.94 -2.82
C TRP A 190 -11.41 5.45 -2.65
N PRO A 191 -11.73 4.72 -3.74
CA PRO A 191 -12.13 3.32 -3.66
C PRO A 191 -10.90 2.37 -3.54
N LEU A 192 -10.04 2.59 -2.52
CA LEU A 192 -8.81 1.82 -2.34
C LEU A 192 -9.09 0.33 -2.16
N ALA A 193 -10.08 -0.01 -1.32
CA ALA A 193 -10.47 -1.39 -1.08
C ALA A 193 -10.95 -2.07 -2.37
N GLN A 194 -11.82 -1.40 -3.15
CA GLN A 194 -12.30 -1.95 -4.42
C GLN A 194 -11.15 -2.11 -5.42
N THR A 195 -10.19 -1.21 -5.43
CA THR A 195 -9.01 -1.32 -6.30
C THR A 195 -8.16 -2.51 -5.91
N ALA A 196 -7.88 -2.72 -4.62
CA ALA A 196 -7.16 -3.91 -4.14
C ALA A 196 -7.89 -5.22 -4.50
N LEU A 197 -9.24 -5.23 -4.42
CA LEU A 197 -10.02 -6.41 -4.81
C LEU A 197 -9.96 -6.69 -6.31
N GLN A 198 -9.92 -5.65 -7.17
CA GLN A 198 -10.25 -5.77 -8.59
C GLN A 198 -9.06 -5.58 -9.54
N HIS A 199 -7.84 -5.25 -9.06
CA HIS A 199 -6.71 -4.94 -9.95
C HIS A 199 -6.24 -6.12 -10.81
N HIS A 200 -6.61 -7.35 -10.44
CA HIS A 200 -6.38 -8.55 -11.25
C HIS A 200 -7.59 -8.97 -12.07
N GLU A 201 -8.71 -8.25 -12.02
CA GLU A 201 -9.82 -8.47 -12.95
C GLU A 201 -9.43 -8.07 -14.38
N ARG A 202 -10.06 -8.68 -15.37
CA ARG A 202 -9.81 -8.42 -16.78
C ARG A 202 -11.14 -8.17 -17.48
N LEU A 203 -11.17 -7.33 -18.51
CA LEU A 203 -12.41 -6.91 -19.17
C LEU A 203 -13.25 -8.08 -19.70
N ASP A 204 -12.60 -9.16 -20.11
CA ASP A 204 -13.23 -10.37 -20.65
C ASP A 204 -13.71 -11.35 -19.57
N GLY A 205 -13.49 -11.05 -18.29
CA GLY A 205 -13.84 -11.89 -17.16
C GLY A 205 -12.86 -13.02 -16.87
N SER A 206 -11.71 -13.07 -17.52
CA SER A 206 -10.66 -14.08 -17.27
C SER A 206 -9.84 -13.80 -16.02
N GLY A 207 -10.06 -12.66 -15.37
CA GLY A 207 -9.39 -12.24 -14.16
C GLY A 207 -9.95 -12.87 -12.88
N TYR A 208 -9.45 -12.42 -11.74
CA TYR A 208 -9.85 -12.87 -10.41
C TYR A 208 -9.97 -11.70 -9.43
N PRO A 209 -10.65 -11.85 -8.27
CA PRO A 209 -11.23 -13.09 -7.71
C PRO A 209 -12.66 -13.37 -8.18
N ASN A 210 -13.37 -12.40 -8.78
CA ASN A 210 -14.80 -12.51 -9.07
C ASN A 210 -15.12 -12.73 -10.56
N GLY A 211 -14.14 -12.69 -11.46
CA GLY A 211 -14.34 -12.78 -12.90
C GLY A 211 -15.22 -11.63 -13.43
N LEU A 212 -15.02 -10.42 -12.92
CA LEU A 212 -15.78 -9.25 -13.33
C LEU A 212 -15.48 -8.87 -14.78
N THR A 213 -16.48 -8.35 -15.47
CA THR A 213 -16.35 -7.91 -16.87
C THR A 213 -16.57 -6.40 -17.00
N GLY A 214 -15.81 -5.77 -17.86
CA GLY A 214 -16.04 -4.44 -18.41
C GLY A 214 -16.42 -3.37 -17.37
N GLU A 215 -17.70 -2.98 -17.37
CA GLU A 215 -18.23 -1.86 -16.55
C GLU A 215 -18.28 -2.17 -15.04
N LYS A 216 -18.20 -3.45 -14.65
CA LYS A 216 -18.24 -3.84 -13.23
C LYS A 216 -16.92 -3.60 -12.52
N ILE A 217 -15.83 -3.39 -13.28
CA ILE A 217 -14.50 -3.11 -12.75
C ILE A 217 -14.38 -1.58 -12.56
N VAL A 218 -14.01 -1.12 -11.36
CA VAL A 218 -13.82 0.31 -11.09
C VAL A 218 -12.67 0.86 -11.93
N LEU A 219 -12.76 2.14 -12.28
CA LEU A 219 -11.76 2.80 -13.16
C LEU A 219 -10.35 2.74 -12.55
N GLU A 220 -10.24 2.96 -11.26
CA GLU A 220 -8.99 2.92 -10.51
C GLU A 220 -8.30 1.54 -10.65
N ALA A 221 -9.06 0.45 -10.54
CA ALA A 221 -8.53 -0.90 -10.72
C ALA A 221 -8.08 -1.16 -12.17
N LYS A 222 -8.81 -0.65 -13.16
CA LYS A 222 -8.40 -0.73 -14.58
C LYS A 222 -7.07 0.01 -14.83
N ILE A 223 -6.89 1.17 -14.20
CA ILE A 223 -5.65 1.95 -14.31
C ILE A 223 -4.50 1.21 -13.63
N ILE A 224 -4.73 0.69 -12.42
CA ILE A 224 -3.70 -0.05 -11.69
C ILE A 224 -3.33 -1.35 -12.41
N ALA A 225 -4.28 -2.07 -13.01
CA ALA A 225 -3.98 -3.27 -13.80
C ALA A 225 -3.00 -3.00 -14.97
N VAL A 226 -3.15 -1.85 -15.64
CA VAL A 226 -2.22 -1.44 -16.71
C VAL A 226 -0.88 -0.98 -16.12
N ALA A 227 -0.89 -0.18 -15.05
CA ALA A 227 0.33 0.31 -14.39
C ALA A 227 1.18 -0.84 -13.83
N ASP A 228 0.56 -1.80 -13.14
CA ASP A 228 1.22 -3.00 -12.60
C ASP A 228 1.83 -3.84 -13.72
N THR A 229 1.10 -4.06 -14.82
CA THR A 229 1.65 -4.79 -15.98
C THR A 229 2.85 -4.07 -16.59
N ILE A 230 2.81 -2.74 -16.70
CA ILE A 230 3.94 -1.95 -17.22
C ILE A 230 5.14 -2.08 -16.29
N GLU A 231 4.94 -1.95 -14.99
CA GLU A 231 6.01 -2.10 -14.00
C GLU A 231 6.59 -3.51 -14.03
N ALA A 232 5.74 -4.52 -13.93
CA ALA A 232 6.15 -5.93 -13.83
C ALA A 232 6.95 -6.42 -15.04
N VAL A 233 6.65 -5.96 -16.25
CA VAL A 233 7.36 -6.33 -17.49
C VAL A 233 8.61 -5.48 -17.69
N SER A 234 8.60 -4.20 -17.29
CA SER A 234 9.71 -3.30 -17.53
C SER A 234 10.86 -3.42 -16.54
N HIS A 235 10.58 -3.86 -15.29
CA HIS A 235 11.58 -4.00 -14.24
C HIS A 235 12.02 -5.47 -14.08
N GLN A 236 13.22 -5.67 -13.57
CA GLN A 236 13.77 -7.00 -13.34
C GLN A 236 13.12 -7.61 -12.09
N ARG A 237 12.41 -8.73 -12.25
CA ARG A 237 12.01 -9.59 -11.15
C ARG A 237 12.84 -10.90 -11.20
N GLN A 238 12.92 -11.61 -10.07
CA GLN A 238 13.74 -12.84 -9.91
C GLN A 238 13.49 -13.89 -11.00
N SER A 239 12.27 -13.97 -11.52
CA SER A 239 11.83 -14.97 -12.48
C SER A 239 11.85 -14.52 -13.94
N HIS A 240 12.06 -13.21 -14.22
CA HIS A 240 11.98 -12.68 -15.57
C HIS A 240 13.07 -11.63 -15.83
N PRO A 241 13.77 -11.69 -17.00
CA PRO A 241 14.70 -10.64 -17.37
C PRO A 241 13.98 -9.32 -17.60
N ARG A 242 14.64 -8.20 -17.33
CA ARG A 242 14.14 -6.87 -17.65
C ARG A 242 13.96 -6.73 -19.16
N LEU A 243 12.72 -6.63 -19.61
CA LEU A 243 12.39 -6.47 -21.04
C LEU A 243 12.31 -4.99 -21.44
N GLY A 244 12.20 -4.08 -20.46
CA GLY A 244 12.13 -2.63 -20.65
C GLY A 244 10.74 -2.11 -21.05
N ILE A 245 10.59 -0.80 -21.00
CA ILE A 245 9.33 -0.10 -21.30
C ILE A 245 8.74 -0.47 -22.68
N PRO A 246 9.51 -0.57 -23.77
CA PRO A 246 8.91 -0.92 -25.08
C PRO A 246 8.18 -2.26 -25.08
N ALA A 247 8.73 -3.28 -24.39
CA ALA A 247 8.10 -4.59 -24.29
C ALA A 247 6.85 -4.54 -23.40
N ALA A 248 6.89 -3.79 -22.29
CA ALA A 248 5.76 -3.60 -21.40
C ALA A 248 4.58 -2.92 -22.13
N LEU A 249 4.87 -1.89 -22.91
CA LEU A 249 3.86 -1.21 -23.73
C LEU A 249 3.26 -2.13 -24.80
N ALA A 250 4.08 -2.98 -25.43
CA ALA A 250 3.58 -3.96 -26.39
C ALA A 250 2.64 -4.98 -25.75
N GLU A 251 2.91 -5.41 -24.51
CA GLU A 251 2.06 -6.36 -23.78
C GLU A 251 0.70 -5.73 -23.45
N VAL A 252 0.65 -4.50 -22.90
CA VAL A 252 -0.63 -3.84 -22.60
C VAL A 252 -1.41 -3.50 -23.88
N GLU A 253 -0.71 -3.10 -24.97
CA GLU A 253 -1.32 -2.85 -26.27
C GLU A 253 -1.96 -4.10 -26.87
N LYS A 254 -1.31 -5.26 -26.75
CA LYS A 254 -1.84 -6.56 -27.17
C LYS A 254 -3.12 -6.94 -26.42
N GLY A 255 -3.20 -6.62 -25.14
CA GLY A 255 -4.38 -6.88 -24.30
C GLY A 255 -5.50 -5.84 -24.40
N LYS A 256 -5.30 -4.76 -25.18
CA LYS A 256 -6.25 -3.66 -25.32
C LYS A 256 -7.63 -4.13 -25.80
N GLY A 257 -8.67 -3.80 -25.06
CA GLY A 257 -10.05 -4.13 -25.38
C GLY A 257 -10.46 -5.58 -25.05
N THR A 258 -9.51 -6.42 -24.61
CA THR A 258 -9.77 -7.78 -24.12
C THR A 258 -9.43 -7.91 -22.65
N LEU A 259 -8.21 -7.67 -22.28
CA LEU A 259 -7.74 -7.72 -20.89
C LEU A 259 -7.79 -6.33 -20.23
N PHE A 260 -7.43 -5.29 -20.97
CA PHE A 260 -7.24 -3.93 -20.48
C PHE A 260 -8.20 -2.94 -21.14
N ASP A 261 -8.59 -1.93 -20.35
CA ASP A 261 -9.48 -0.86 -20.83
C ASP A 261 -8.80 -0.06 -21.96
N PRO A 262 -9.45 0.10 -23.12
CA PRO A 262 -8.86 0.79 -24.27
C PRO A 262 -8.43 2.23 -23.97
N ALA A 263 -9.23 2.98 -23.20
CA ALA A 263 -8.93 4.36 -22.87
C ALA A 263 -7.70 4.48 -21.95
N VAL A 264 -7.57 3.57 -21.00
CA VAL A 264 -6.41 3.49 -20.10
C VAL A 264 -5.14 3.13 -20.87
N VAL A 265 -5.22 2.12 -21.74
CA VAL A 265 -4.06 1.71 -22.59
C VAL A 265 -3.65 2.85 -23.51
N GLU A 266 -4.58 3.54 -24.17
CA GLU A 266 -4.26 4.68 -25.04
C GLU A 266 -3.59 5.82 -24.27
N ALA A 267 -4.05 6.12 -23.06
CA ALA A 267 -3.41 7.12 -22.21
C ALA A 267 -1.98 6.69 -21.82
N ALA A 268 -1.77 5.43 -21.45
CA ALA A 268 -0.44 4.91 -21.17
C ALA A 268 0.49 5.01 -22.39
N LEU A 269 0.02 4.62 -23.59
CA LEU A 269 0.81 4.71 -24.81
C LEU A 269 1.20 6.16 -25.16
N ARG A 270 0.26 7.12 -25.05
CA ARG A 270 0.58 8.55 -25.24
C ARG A 270 1.59 9.04 -24.23
N LEU A 271 1.39 8.70 -22.94
CA LEU A 271 2.28 9.12 -21.86
C LEU A 271 3.73 8.71 -22.11
N PHE A 272 3.97 7.45 -22.45
CA PHE A 272 5.32 6.93 -22.61
C PHE A 272 5.92 7.19 -24.00
N ARG A 273 5.15 7.01 -25.09
CA ARG A 273 5.68 7.11 -26.45
C ARG A 273 5.75 8.55 -26.97
N GLU A 274 4.76 9.40 -26.63
CA GLU A 274 4.66 10.74 -27.18
C GLU A 274 5.21 11.79 -26.21
N LYS A 275 4.95 11.66 -24.90
CA LYS A 275 5.41 12.61 -23.88
C LYS A 275 6.73 12.22 -23.22
N GLY A 276 7.25 11.01 -23.49
CA GLY A 276 8.55 10.56 -23.01
C GLY A 276 8.63 10.41 -21.50
N TYR A 277 7.52 10.02 -20.85
CA TYR A 277 7.48 9.82 -19.41
C TYR A 277 8.55 8.82 -18.97
N GLN A 278 9.30 9.21 -17.93
CA GLN A 278 10.30 8.36 -17.29
C GLN A 278 9.74 7.92 -15.93
N VAL A 279 9.80 6.62 -15.68
CA VAL A 279 9.45 6.07 -14.36
C VAL A 279 10.50 6.57 -13.36
N PRO A 280 10.10 7.13 -12.20
CA PRO A 280 11.00 7.68 -11.19
C PRO A 280 12.10 6.74 -10.68
#